data_57daaffaa82786e9355e542c6b95f9c5
#
_entry.id   57daaffaa82786e9355e542c6b95f9c5
#
_cell.length_a   1.000
_cell.length_b   1.000
_cell.length_c   1.000
_cell.angle_alpha   90.00
_cell.angle_beta   90.00
_cell.angle_gamma   90.00
#
_symmetry.space_group_name_H-M   'P 1'
#
loop_
_entity.id
_entity.type
_entity.pdbx_description
1 polymer ?
#
loop_
_entity_poly.entity_id
_entity_poly.type
_entity_poly.pdbx_seq_one_letter_code
_entity_poly.pdbx_strand_id
1 'polypeptide(L)'
;KDMCWDKGYETIQQGRIKSVEDLKTKAFYRFPMRVPDASDIKVDNHVIEVTHSPTGFMLIKREVFDKMKKHYPEKEIYQDTLINGKLQKTKEMWNFFDTLHNPEDKTYLGEDFAFCKIWKEAGGKCYAYVNDEISHVGEHTYTGRFGDELIKDK
;
A
#
# COMPACT_ATOMS: atom_id res chain seq x y z
N LYS A 1 10.14 -0.31 15.95
CA LYS A 1 9.99 0.73 17.02
C LYS A 1 11.20 1.66 17.08
N ASP A 2 12.42 1.14 16.93
CA ASP A 2 13.67 1.87 17.17
C ASP A 2 13.98 2.92 16.09
N MET A 3 13.68 2.63 14.84
CA MET A 3 13.90 3.57 13.72
C MET A 3 13.07 4.88 13.78
N CYS A 4 12.01 4.95 14.56
CA CYS A 4 11.23 6.17 14.71
C CYS A 4 11.91 7.20 15.63
N TRP A 5 12.64 6.73 16.65
CA TRP A 5 13.34 7.60 17.57
C TRP A 5 14.54 8.29 16.93
N ASP A 6 15.32 7.56 16.12
CA ASP A 6 16.47 8.13 15.41
C ASP A 6 16.03 9.22 14.43
N LYS A 7 14.99 8.94 13.63
CA LYS A 7 14.38 9.95 12.73
C LYS A 7 13.83 11.14 13.51
N GLY A 8 13.18 10.90 14.66
CA GLY A 8 12.69 11.94 15.55
C GLY A 8 13.81 12.84 16.07
N TYR A 9 14.88 12.25 16.53
CA TYR A 9 16.05 12.96 17.03
C TYR A 9 16.74 13.81 15.96
N GLU A 10 16.98 13.25 14.78
CA GLU A 10 17.51 13.97 13.63
C GLU A 10 16.61 15.16 13.22
N THR A 11 15.30 14.96 13.23
CA THR A 11 14.33 16.00 12.85
C THR A 11 14.32 17.15 13.87
N ILE A 12 14.51 16.85 15.16
CA ILE A 12 14.69 17.85 16.22
C ILE A 12 16.00 18.63 16.01
N GLN A 13 17.10 17.94 15.77
CA GLN A 13 18.41 18.58 15.55
C GLN A 13 18.42 19.49 14.33
N GLN A 14 17.66 19.15 13.29
CA GLN A 14 17.51 19.95 12.07
C GLN A 14 16.56 21.15 12.25
N GLY A 15 15.99 21.35 13.44
CA GLY A 15 15.07 22.45 13.71
C GLY A 15 13.72 22.37 12.99
N ARG A 16 13.38 21.19 12.44
CA ARG A 16 12.12 20.96 11.71
C ARG A 16 10.92 20.76 12.61
N ILE A 17 11.13 20.47 13.88
CA ILE A 17 10.09 20.28 14.89
C ILE A 17 9.93 21.57 15.68
N LYS A 18 8.77 22.18 15.56
CA LYS A 18 8.39 23.42 16.25
C LYS A 18 7.35 23.21 17.34
N SER A 19 6.70 22.05 17.34
CA SER A 19 5.63 21.69 18.28
C SER A 19 5.61 20.19 18.57
N VAL A 20 4.88 19.77 19.60
CA VAL A 20 4.63 18.37 19.90
C VAL A 20 3.84 17.69 18.75
N GLU A 21 3.00 18.43 18.08
CA GLU A 21 2.24 17.94 16.91
C GLU A 21 3.15 17.71 15.71
N ASP A 22 4.10 18.60 15.45
CA ASP A 22 5.15 18.37 14.45
C ASP A 22 5.95 17.10 14.75
N LEU A 23 6.25 16.85 16.03
CA LEU A 23 6.97 15.63 16.42
C LEU A 23 6.17 14.38 16.04
N LYS A 24 4.87 14.36 16.32
CA LYS A 24 4.00 13.23 15.96
C LYS A 24 3.94 13.03 14.46
N THR A 25 3.62 14.07 13.71
CA THR A 25 3.37 13.97 12.26
C THR A 25 4.65 13.76 11.45
N LYS A 26 5.74 14.43 11.79
CA LYS A 26 6.98 14.40 10.99
C LYS A 26 7.96 13.29 11.39
N ALA A 27 7.91 12.83 12.64
CA ALA A 27 8.89 11.87 13.16
C ALA A 27 8.34 10.45 13.29
N PHE A 28 7.08 10.28 13.66
CA PHE A 28 6.54 8.98 14.04
C PHE A 28 5.65 8.32 12.99
N TYR A 29 5.06 9.08 12.07
CA TYR A 29 4.19 8.50 11.08
C TYR A 29 4.98 7.93 9.92
N ARG A 30 4.60 6.73 9.50
CA ARG A 30 5.12 6.05 8.33
C ARG A 30 3.95 5.60 7.47
N PHE A 31 4.04 5.94 6.21
CA PHE A 31 3.10 5.45 5.22
C PHE A 31 3.64 4.14 4.64
N PRO A 32 2.88 3.03 4.72
CA PRO A 32 3.31 1.72 4.22
C PRO A 32 3.22 1.67 2.68
N MET A 33 3.92 2.57 2.01
CA MET A 33 4.03 2.61 0.56
C MET A 33 5.48 2.43 0.13
N ARG A 34 5.67 1.87 -1.06
CA ARG A 34 7.00 1.75 -1.68
C ARG A 34 7.01 2.48 -3.02
N VAL A 35 8.02 3.28 -3.23
CA VAL A 35 8.28 4.00 -4.49
C VAL A 35 9.35 3.27 -5.30
N PRO A 36 9.37 3.42 -6.65
CA PRO A 36 10.39 2.79 -7.48
C PRO A 36 11.81 3.27 -7.14
N ASP A 37 11.97 4.58 -7.03
CA ASP A 37 13.21 5.25 -6.66
C ASP A 37 12.88 6.47 -5.81
N ALA A 38 13.37 6.50 -4.58
CA ALA A 38 13.13 7.61 -3.66
C ALA A 38 13.87 8.90 -4.09
N SER A 39 14.87 8.81 -4.94
CA SER A 39 15.64 9.96 -5.45
C SER A 39 15.00 10.64 -6.68
N ASP A 40 14.10 9.96 -7.40
CA ASP A 40 13.42 10.46 -8.61
C ASP A 40 11.89 10.37 -8.51
N ILE A 41 11.33 10.83 -7.39
CA ILE A 41 9.88 10.90 -7.22
C ILE A 41 9.34 12.09 -8.02
N LYS A 42 8.53 11.81 -9.04
CA LYS A 42 7.81 12.82 -9.81
C LYS A 42 6.38 12.92 -9.31
N VAL A 43 6.02 14.14 -8.88
CA VAL A 43 4.64 14.44 -8.45
C VAL A 43 3.93 15.13 -9.62
N ASP A 44 2.88 14.52 -10.13
CA ASP A 44 2.02 15.10 -11.15
C ASP A 44 0.58 15.18 -10.62
N ASN A 45 0.03 16.40 -10.54
CA ASN A 45 -1.33 16.66 -10.00
C ASN A 45 -1.58 15.94 -8.64
N HIS A 46 -0.63 16.05 -7.73
CA HIS A 46 -0.64 15.39 -6.41
C HIS A 46 -0.62 13.85 -6.45
N VAL A 47 -0.26 13.27 -7.58
CA VAL A 47 -0.17 11.82 -7.77
C VAL A 47 1.28 11.43 -8.00
N ILE A 48 1.70 10.33 -7.39
CA ILE A 48 3.01 9.70 -7.62
C ILE A 48 2.84 8.26 -8.06
N GLU A 49 3.77 7.75 -8.86
CA GLU A 49 3.83 6.32 -9.15
C GLU A 49 4.43 5.60 -7.94
N VAL A 50 3.80 4.49 -7.53
CA VAL A 50 4.27 3.64 -6.43
C VAL A 50 4.43 2.20 -6.89
N THR A 51 5.30 1.44 -6.23
CA THR A 51 5.44 0.02 -6.51
C THR A 51 4.45 -0.81 -5.69
N HIS A 52 4.17 -0.39 -4.48
CA HIS A 52 3.26 -1.07 -3.56
C HIS A 52 2.47 -0.02 -2.76
N SER A 53 1.20 -0.30 -2.53
CA SER A 53 0.29 0.53 -1.74
C SER A 53 -0.58 -0.37 -0.86
N PRO A 54 -0.91 0.06 0.37
CA PRO A 54 -1.83 -0.66 1.24
C PRO A 54 -3.27 -0.57 0.72
N THR A 55 -4.09 -1.58 1.03
CA THR A 55 -5.49 -1.65 0.61
C THR A 55 -6.46 -0.91 1.52
N GLY A 56 -6.00 -0.33 2.62
CA GLY A 56 -6.86 0.39 3.57
C GLY A 56 -7.74 1.47 2.92
N PHE A 57 -7.26 2.11 1.86
CA PHE A 57 -8.04 2.97 0.97
C PHE A 57 -7.49 2.88 -0.46
N MET A 58 -8.00 1.92 -1.24
CA MET A 58 -7.53 1.64 -2.60
C MET A 58 -8.69 1.68 -3.58
N LEU A 59 -8.52 2.45 -4.65
CA LEU A 59 -9.45 2.48 -5.78
C LEU A 59 -8.86 1.68 -6.94
N ILE A 60 -9.58 0.67 -7.41
CA ILE A 60 -9.16 -0.20 -8.50
C ILE A 60 -10.16 -0.08 -9.65
N LYS A 61 -9.68 0.26 -10.85
CA LYS A 61 -10.51 0.27 -12.04
C LYS A 61 -10.98 -1.14 -12.39
N ARG A 62 -12.21 -1.30 -12.82
CA ARG A 62 -12.78 -2.60 -13.22
C ARG A 62 -11.92 -3.32 -14.26
N GLU A 63 -11.42 -2.60 -15.24
CA GLU A 63 -10.56 -3.14 -16.31
C GLU A 63 -9.28 -3.82 -15.80
N VAL A 64 -8.79 -3.46 -14.60
CA VAL A 64 -7.63 -4.10 -13.96
C VAL A 64 -7.94 -5.57 -13.74
N PHE A 65 -9.10 -5.87 -13.14
CA PHE A 65 -9.51 -7.24 -12.88
C PHE A 65 -9.71 -8.03 -14.19
N ASP A 66 -10.26 -7.40 -15.23
CA ASP A 66 -10.47 -8.06 -16.52
C ASP A 66 -9.13 -8.40 -17.22
N LYS A 67 -8.12 -7.54 -17.06
CA LYS A 67 -6.76 -7.83 -17.54
C LYS A 67 -6.07 -8.92 -16.71
N MET A 68 -6.19 -8.85 -15.39
CA MET A 68 -5.58 -9.83 -14.49
C MET A 68 -6.17 -11.23 -14.68
N LYS A 69 -7.48 -11.37 -14.89
CA LYS A 69 -8.12 -12.65 -15.23
C LYS A 69 -7.50 -13.30 -16.46
N LYS A 70 -7.21 -12.50 -17.48
CA LYS A 70 -6.57 -13.00 -18.72
C LYS A 70 -5.10 -13.37 -18.50
N HIS A 71 -4.41 -12.65 -17.63
CA HIS A 71 -2.98 -12.84 -17.38
C HIS A 71 -2.72 -14.01 -16.41
N TYR A 72 -3.61 -14.24 -15.44
CA TYR A 72 -3.51 -15.25 -14.39
C TYR A 72 -4.76 -16.15 -14.36
N PRO A 73 -5.01 -16.97 -15.39
CA PRO A 73 -6.17 -17.88 -15.42
C PRO A 73 -6.13 -18.89 -14.27
N GLU A 74 -4.94 -19.26 -13.78
CA GLU A 74 -4.75 -20.19 -12.67
C GLU A 74 -5.20 -19.65 -11.29
N LYS A 75 -5.48 -18.35 -11.19
CA LYS A 75 -6.00 -17.74 -9.96
C LYS A 75 -7.50 -17.82 -9.80
N GLU A 76 -8.19 -18.45 -10.75
CA GLU A 76 -9.61 -18.75 -10.61
C GLU A 76 -9.84 -19.78 -9.51
N ILE A 77 -10.76 -19.46 -8.60
CA ILE A 77 -11.15 -20.32 -7.48
C ILE A 77 -12.67 -20.39 -7.35
N TYR A 78 -13.13 -21.42 -6.70
CA TYR A 78 -14.54 -21.63 -6.40
C TYR A 78 -14.74 -21.71 -4.89
N GLN A 79 -15.89 -21.22 -4.42
CA GLN A 79 -16.28 -21.39 -3.04
C GLN A 79 -17.28 -22.54 -2.94
N ASP A 80 -17.02 -23.49 -2.05
CA ASP A 80 -18.00 -24.48 -1.65
C ASP A 80 -18.97 -23.88 -0.65
N THR A 81 -20.25 -23.90 -1.00
CA THR A 81 -21.32 -23.36 -0.16
C THR A 81 -22.36 -24.43 0.13
N LEU A 82 -22.80 -24.53 1.38
CA LEU A 82 -23.85 -25.47 1.77
C LEU A 82 -25.22 -24.89 1.39
N ILE A 83 -25.83 -25.44 0.35
CA ILE A 83 -27.18 -25.07 -0.10
C ILE A 83 -28.10 -26.28 0.07
N ASN A 84 -29.17 -26.13 0.87
CA ASN A 84 -30.14 -27.20 1.17
C ASN A 84 -29.44 -28.52 1.63
N GLY A 85 -28.44 -28.40 2.49
CA GLY A 85 -27.70 -29.54 3.05
C GLY A 85 -26.72 -30.23 2.07
N LYS A 86 -26.49 -29.67 0.89
CA LYS A 86 -25.51 -30.18 -0.10
C LYS A 86 -24.44 -29.13 -0.39
N LEU A 87 -23.18 -29.57 -0.43
CA LEU A 87 -22.07 -28.72 -0.89
C LEU A 87 -22.21 -28.50 -2.40
N GLN A 88 -22.20 -27.25 -2.80
CA GLN A 88 -22.25 -26.83 -4.18
C GLN A 88 -21.16 -25.78 -4.43
N LYS A 89 -20.47 -25.91 -5.56
CA LYS A 89 -19.59 -24.86 -6.05
C LYS A 89 -20.42 -23.67 -6.49
N THR A 90 -20.24 -22.55 -5.79
CA THR A 90 -20.93 -21.31 -6.11
C THR A 90 -19.90 -20.27 -6.56
N LYS A 91 -20.23 -19.57 -7.59
CA LYS A 91 -19.51 -18.43 -8.17
C LYS A 91 -18.01 -18.65 -8.40
N GLU A 92 -17.61 -18.36 -9.61
CA GLU A 92 -16.22 -18.08 -9.97
C GLU A 92 -15.72 -16.88 -9.18
N MET A 93 -14.64 -17.04 -8.46
CA MET A 93 -13.90 -15.99 -7.77
C MET A 93 -12.48 -15.99 -8.27
N TRP A 94 -11.78 -14.89 -8.05
CA TRP A 94 -10.40 -14.74 -8.45
C TRP A 94 -9.56 -14.35 -7.25
N ASN A 95 -8.59 -15.16 -6.90
CA ASN A 95 -7.70 -14.96 -5.75
C ASN A 95 -6.56 -14.01 -6.11
N PHE A 96 -6.88 -12.72 -6.32
CA PHE A 96 -5.87 -11.70 -6.60
C PHE A 96 -5.26 -11.09 -5.33
N PHE A 97 -5.93 -11.25 -4.18
CA PHE A 97 -5.47 -10.77 -2.90
C PHE A 97 -4.94 -11.93 -2.03
N ASP A 98 -4.08 -12.73 -2.62
CA ASP A 98 -3.36 -13.77 -1.91
C ASP A 98 -2.00 -13.24 -1.44
N THR A 99 -1.43 -13.86 -0.41
CA THR A 99 -0.06 -13.55 0.00
C THR A 99 0.94 -14.19 -0.96
N LEU A 100 2.10 -13.58 -1.12
CA LEU A 100 3.19 -14.13 -1.91
C LEU A 100 4.40 -14.44 -1.02
N HIS A 101 4.95 -15.62 -1.22
CA HIS A 101 6.21 -16.03 -0.61
C HIS A 101 7.18 -16.41 -1.73
N ASN A 102 8.35 -15.75 -1.74
CA ASN A 102 9.45 -16.17 -2.59
C ASN A 102 10.41 -17.06 -1.79
N PRO A 103 10.52 -18.36 -2.10
CA PRO A 103 11.38 -19.28 -1.36
C PRO A 103 12.88 -19.02 -1.56
N GLU A 104 13.28 -18.36 -2.66
CA GLU A 104 14.69 -18.11 -2.99
C GLU A 104 15.30 -17.04 -2.08
N ASP A 105 14.63 -15.91 -1.92
CA ASP A 105 15.09 -14.79 -1.10
C ASP A 105 14.36 -14.68 0.25
N LYS A 106 13.45 -15.61 0.53
CA LYS A 106 12.62 -15.68 1.74
C LYS A 106 11.77 -14.43 1.98
N THR A 107 11.49 -13.65 0.93
CA THR A 107 10.59 -12.50 1.06
C THR A 107 9.14 -12.95 1.15
N TYR A 108 8.40 -12.24 1.98
CA TYR A 108 6.95 -12.38 2.15
C TYR A 108 6.28 -11.05 1.83
N LEU A 109 5.23 -11.11 1.04
CA LEU A 109 4.36 -9.98 0.75
C LEU A 109 2.95 -10.28 1.25
N GLY A 110 2.40 -9.38 2.05
CA GLY A 110 0.98 -9.39 2.39
C GLY A 110 0.12 -9.17 1.16
N GLU A 111 -1.17 -9.41 1.29
CA GLU A 111 -2.15 -9.45 0.19
C GLU A 111 -2.19 -8.16 -0.65
N ASP A 112 -2.02 -7.01 -0.01
CA ASP A 112 -2.02 -5.70 -0.64
C ASP A 112 -0.78 -5.48 -1.52
N PHE A 113 0.39 -5.78 -1.00
CA PHE A 113 1.65 -5.67 -1.72
C PHE A 113 1.77 -6.76 -2.80
N ALA A 114 1.25 -7.94 -2.52
CA ALA A 114 1.18 -9.03 -3.47
C ALA A 114 0.29 -8.65 -4.67
N PHE A 115 -0.89 -8.06 -4.42
CA PHE A 115 -1.76 -7.54 -5.48
C PHE A 115 -1.03 -6.51 -6.36
N CYS A 116 -0.36 -5.53 -5.75
CA CYS A 116 0.40 -4.52 -6.49
C CYS A 116 1.50 -5.16 -7.35
N LYS A 117 2.21 -6.17 -6.81
CA LYS A 117 3.26 -6.89 -7.50
C LYS A 117 2.72 -7.59 -8.74
N ILE A 118 1.71 -8.45 -8.60
CA ILE A 118 1.13 -9.20 -9.75
C ILE A 118 0.49 -8.27 -10.78
N TRP A 119 -0.13 -7.15 -10.35
CA TRP A 119 -0.64 -6.16 -11.28
C TRP A 119 0.48 -5.52 -12.12
N LYS A 120 1.62 -5.20 -11.52
CA LYS A 120 2.79 -4.68 -12.23
C LYS A 120 3.39 -5.71 -13.19
N GLU A 121 3.47 -6.98 -12.81
CA GLU A 121 3.91 -8.08 -13.68
C GLU A 121 2.99 -8.24 -14.89
N ALA A 122 1.70 -7.99 -14.73
CA ALA A 122 0.73 -7.92 -15.84
C ALA A 122 0.82 -6.62 -16.68
N GLY A 123 1.86 -5.80 -16.46
CA GLY A 123 2.11 -4.55 -17.19
C GLY A 123 1.32 -3.34 -16.68
N GLY A 124 0.78 -3.42 -15.48
CA GLY A 124 0.05 -2.33 -14.83
C GLY A 124 0.92 -1.38 -14.03
N LYS A 125 0.31 -0.30 -13.56
CA LYS A 125 0.92 0.71 -12.69
C LYS A 125 0.04 0.99 -11.50
N CYS A 126 0.68 1.27 -10.36
CA CYS A 126 0.02 1.72 -9.14
C CYS A 126 0.38 3.19 -8.89
N TYR A 127 -0.57 3.93 -8.33
CA TYR A 127 -0.42 5.34 -8.04
C TYR A 127 -0.91 5.65 -6.64
N ALA A 128 -0.33 6.65 -6.01
CA ALA A 128 -0.80 7.20 -4.74
C ALA A 128 -1.12 8.68 -4.89
N TYR A 129 -2.29 9.09 -4.41
CA TYR A 129 -2.64 10.48 -4.21
C TYR A 129 -2.09 10.93 -2.86
N VAL A 130 -1.27 11.98 -2.84
CA VAL A 130 -0.43 12.29 -1.68
C VAL A 130 -0.80 13.59 -0.94
N ASN A 131 -1.79 14.33 -1.45
CA ASN A 131 -2.12 15.66 -0.93
C ASN A 131 -3.19 15.67 0.16
N ASP A 132 -4.07 14.67 0.21
CA ASP A 132 -5.11 14.62 1.23
C ASP A 132 -4.61 13.98 2.52
N GLU A 133 -5.19 14.45 3.61
CA GLU A 133 -4.98 13.87 4.92
C GLU A 133 -5.76 12.56 5.04
N ILE A 134 -5.12 11.55 5.60
CA ILE A 134 -5.74 10.27 5.91
C ILE A 134 -5.62 9.98 7.39
N SER A 135 -6.71 9.51 8.00
CA SER A 135 -6.75 9.13 9.41
C SER A 135 -6.94 7.62 9.55
N HIS A 136 -6.13 7.01 10.39
CA HIS A 136 -6.29 5.62 10.82
C HIS A 136 -6.69 5.61 12.30
N VAL A 137 -7.86 5.08 12.60
CA VAL A 137 -8.47 5.12 13.93
C VAL A 137 -8.45 3.73 14.56
N GLY A 138 -7.94 3.65 15.79
CA GLY A 138 -7.90 2.47 16.64
C GLY A 138 -7.92 2.92 18.11
N GLU A 139 -7.20 2.24 18.99
CA GLU A 139 -6.95 2.71 20.37
C GLU A 139 -6.20 4.06 20.37
N HIS A 140 -5.48 4.33 19.30
CA HIS A 140 -4.82 5.59 19.03
C HIS A 140 -5.15 6.05 17.60
N THR A 141 -5.44 7.36 17.44
CA THR A 141 -5.67 7.95 16.12
C THR A 141 -4.35 8.39 15.52
N TYR A 142 -4.05 7.91 14.32
CA TYR A 142 -2.93 8.36 13.49
C TYR A 142 -3.49 9.19 12.35
N THR A 143 -3.02 10.41 12.23
CA THR A 143 -3.43 11.32 11.14
C THR A 143 -2.19 11.87 10.46
N GLY A 144 -2.15 11.83 9.15
CA GLY A 144 -0.99 12.34 8.39
C GLY A 144 -1.27 12.48 6.91
N ARG A 145 -0.39 13.19 6.24
CA ARG A 145 -0.38 13.38 4.79
C ARG A 145 0.95 12.91 4.25
N PHE A 146 0.91 11.97 3.32
CA PHE A 146 2.15 11.41 2.75
C PHE A 146 2.96 12.47 1.98
N GLY A 147 2.27 13.43 1.34
CA GLY A 147 2.93 14.55 0.66
C GLY A 147 3.91 15.33 1.54
N ASP A 148 3.65 15.42 2.84
CA ASP A 148 4.54 16.13 3.77
C ASP A 148 5.89 15.42 3.97
N GLU A 149 5.96 14.11 3.72
CA GLU A 149 7.21 13.36 3.73
C GLU A 149 8.04 13.53 2.45
N LEU A 150 7.40 13.91 1.34
CA LEU A 150 8.07 14.10 0.05
C LEU A 150 8.69 15.49 -0.09
N ILE A 151 8.27 16.45 0.73
CA ILE A 151 8.85 17.79 0.77
C ILE A 151 10.16 17.71 1.55
N LYS A 152 11.23 17.38 0.85
CA LYS A 152 12.58 17.62 1.37
C LYS A 152 12.80 19.12 1.30
N ASP A 153 13.00 19.76 2.45
CA ASP A 153 13.35 21.17 2.48
C ASP A 153 14.57 21.40 1.58
N LYS A 154 14.41 22.31 0.60
CA LYS A 154 15.51 22.83 -0.19
C LYS A 154 16.31 23.81 0.63
#